data_4aadaa30a06adbc0a30db31009fc363e
#
_entry.id   4aadaa30a06adbc0a30db31009fc363e
#
_cell.length_a   1.000
_cell.length_b   1.000
_cell.length_c   1.000
_cell.angle_alpha   90.00
_cell.angle_beta   90.00
_cell.angle_gamma   90.00
#
_symmetry.space_group_name_H-M   'P 1'
#
loop_
_entity.id
_entity.type
_entity.pdbx_description
1 polymer ?
#
loop_
_entity_poly.entity_id
_entity_poly.type
_entity_poly.pdbx_seq_one_letter_code
_entity_poly.pdbx_strand_id
1 'polypeptide(L)'
;MTKRAAFFDLDRTLLGDSSGLLIMDAMNERGMISDRDQSLAEVGRRVFRFIGETRLGMELTRRSLSRIAGWSRTDLREAAARSIEKLDAAVYAEARTLIQRHREKGELVCIATSTGRDIVEPLADRLGVDMLIATEYEEDAQGVYTGNLIGKWLWGPDKAEAVKAFADREGIDLSESYAYSDSYYDRPLLEMVGYPRAVNPDPLLRAYAVRKGWPVLGFKNREGVPKMAPEPYDLIRPFAHPLLSAVNLVVEGVQLIPREGPVILAANHRSYLDPVVLAMVASRRGRKLRFLSKKEMFEAPVVGQAMRALGQIRVDRGTGDSTPLEQAIDALGRGEAIGIFPEGTIPKDGETLSARTGIARLAVATEAPVVPVAIWDTERVWPRSDRVPRVTQLLQRRPVHAKVGEPITLKGSDDFHALADHVLERIRDLLPR
;
A
#
# COMPACT_ATOMS: atom_id res chain seq x y z
N MET A 1 -6.70 -12.91 42.06
CA MET A 1 -7.13 -12.79 40.67
C MET A 1 -5.90 -12.90 39.81
N THR A 2 -5.90 -13.74 38.77
CA THR A 2 -4.84 -13.83 37.79
C THR A 2 -4.77 -12.52 37.00
N LYS A 3 -3.58 -11.98 36.81
CA LYS A 3 -3.38 -10.74 36.01
C LYS A 3 -3.66 -11.05 34.56
N ARG A 4 -4.24 -10.08 33.84
CA ARG A 4 -4.49 -10.12 32.39
C ARG A 4 -3.74 -8.98 31.73
N ALA A 5 -3.35 -9.16 30.47
CA ALA A 5 -2.65 -8.14 29.72
C ALA A 5 -3.16 -8.02 28.28
N ALA A 6 -2.92 -6.86 27.68
CA ALA A 6 -3.07 -6.61 26.27
C ALA A 6 -1.71 -6.25 25.68
N PHE A 7 -1.17 -7.14 24.85
CA PHE A 7 0.10 -6.96 24.15
C PHE A 7 -0.13 -6.34 22.79
N PHE A 8 0.46 -5.21 22.53
CA PHE A 8 0.36 -4.50 21.26
C PHE A 8 1.72 -4.53 20.56
N ASP A 9 1.74 -4.98 19.31
CA ASP A 9 2.82 -4.62 18.42
C ASP A 9 2.76 -3.12 18.13
N LEU A 10 3.88 -2.51 17.71
CA LEU A 10 3.99 -1.08 17.53
C LEU A 10 3.76 -0.63 16.09
N ASP A 11 4.69 -1.01 15.21
CA ASP A 11 4.75 -0.50 13.85
C ASP A 11 3.61 -1.09 13.02
N ARG A 12 2.78 -0.24 12.38
CA ARG A 12 1.58 -0.61 11.62
C ARG A 12 0.43 -1.22 12.44
N THR A 13 0.63 -1.41 13.72
CA THR A 13 -0.39 -1.90 14.68
C THR A 13 -0.90 -0.77 15.57
N LEU A 14 -0.04 -0.18 16.42
CA LEU A 14 -0.37 1.05 17.15
C LEU A 14 -0.14 2.29 16.30
N LEU A 15 0.96 2.31 15.54
CA LEU A 15 1.34 3.40 14.64
C LEU A 15 0.84 3.13 13.21
N GLY A 16 0.47 4.19 12.52
CA GLY A 16 0.21 4.15 11.08
C GLY A 16 1.48 4.12 10.23
N ASP A 17 2.66 4.28 10.80
CA ASP A 17 3.98 4.24 10.13
C ASP A 17 5.01 3.46 10.95
N SER A 18 6.21 3.29 10.40
CA SER A 18 7.35 2.71 11.13
C SER A 18 7.96 3.76 12.05
N SER A 19 8.11 3.41 13.33
CA SER A 19 8.73 4.25 14.36
C SER A 19 10.14 4.68 14.00
N GLY A 20 10.98 3.79 13.48
CA GLY A 20 12.33 4.09 13.03
C GLY A 20 12.38 5.16 11.92
N LEU A 21 11.40 5.14 11.01
CA LEU A 21 11.32 6.12 9.92
C LEU A 21 10.86 7.49 10.40
N LEU A 22 9.97 7.54 11.40
CA LEU A 22 9.46 8.79 11.94
C LEU A 22 10.52 9.61 12.67
N ILE A 23 11.58 8.96 13.16
CA ILE A 23 12.69 9.63 13.86
C ILE A 23 13.89 9.95 12.97
N MET A 24 13.92 9.48 11.71
CA MET A 24 15.08 9.61 10.82
C MET A 24 15.53 11.05 10.58
N ASP A 25 14.58 11.99 10.44
CA ASP A 25 14.93 13.40 10.25
C ASP A 25 15.75 13.93 11.46
N ALA A 26 15.28 13.63 12.67
CA ALA A 26 15.97 14.04 13.90
C ALA A 26 17.32 13.33 14.09
N MET A 27 17.47 12.10 13.58
CA MET A 27 18.75 11.38 13.56
C MET A 27 19.73 12.02 12.58
N ASN A 28 19.24 12.45 11.40
CA ASN A 28 20.08 13.12 10.41
C ASN A 28 20.58 14.49 10.91
N GLU A 29 19.70 15.29 11.52
CA GLU A 29 20.05 16.58 12.12
C GLU A 29 21.18 16.44 13.16
N ARG A 30 21.36 15.26 13.75
CA ARG A 30 22.41 14.94 14.71
C ARG A 30 23.64 14.25 14.09
N GLY A 31 23.65 14.10 12.76
CA GLY A 31 24.75 13.45 12.06
C GLY A 31 24.89 11.95 12.32
N MET A 32 23.85 11.30 12.88
CA MET A 32 23.84 9.85 13.14
C MET A 32 23.67 9.03 11.85
N ILE A 33 23.02 9.61 10.86
CA ILE A 33 22.82 9.02 9.52
C ILE A 33 23.21 10.03 8.45
N SER A 34 23.74 9.54 7.32
CA SER A 34 24.08 10.41 6.19
C SER A 34 22.90 10.58 5.22
N ASP A 35 22.93 11.61 4.36
CA ASP A 35 21.94 11.81 3.27
C ASP A 35 21.83 10.59 2.35
N ARG A 36 22.95 9.85 2.17
CA ARG A 36 22.97 8.60 1.43
C ARG A 36 22.20 7.49 2.15
N ASP A 37 22.33 7.43 3.48
CA ASP A 37 21.56 6.45 4.29
C ASP A 37 20.09 6.82 4.32
N GLN A 38 19.74 8.11 4.36
CA GLN A 38 18.35 8.57 4.19
C GLN A 38 17.76 8.13 2.84
N SER A 39 18.52 8.33 1.75
CA SER A 39 18.05 7.94 0.41
C SER A 39 17.88 6.42 0.29
N LEU A 40 18.78 5.62 0.87
CA LEU A 40 18.67 4.16 0.92
C LEU A 40 17.52 3.70 1.83
N ALA A 41 17.32 4.36 2.97
CA ALA A 41 16.22 4.09 3.87
C ALA A 41 14.87 4.47 3.24
N GLU A 42 14.82 5.51 2.41
CA GLU A 42 13.61 5.88 1.68
C GLU A 42 13.26 4.84 0.59
N VAL A 43 14.26 4.25 -0.07
CA VAL A 43 14.07 3.10 -0.95
C VAL A 43 13.63 1.87 -0.14
N GLY A 44 14.31 1.60 0.98
CA GLY A 44 13.95 0.54 1.92
C GLY A 44 12.53 0.73 2.47
N ARG A 45 12.14 1.97 2.84
CA ARG A 45 10.78 2.34 3.24
C ARG A 45 9.74 1.99 2.17
N ARG A 46 10.02 2.32 0.90
CA ARG A 46 9.13 1.96 -0.21
C ARG A 46 8.98 0.44 -0.33
N VAL A 47 10.08 -0.29 -0.24
CA VAL A 47 10.09 -1.77 -0.29
C VAL A 47 9.34 -2.36 0.91
N PHE A 48 9.67 -1.93 2.13
CA PHE A 48 9.02 -2.39 3.36
C PHE A 48 7.52 -2.06 3.41
N ARG A 49 7.14 -0.87 2.90
CA ARG A 49 5.74 -0.46 2.77
C ARG A 49 4.95 -1.36 1.82
N PHE A 50 5.59 -1.93 0.79
CA PHE A 50 4.94 -2.74 -0.24
C PHE A 50 4.90 -4.23 0.06
N ILE A 51 5.97 -4.76 0.64
CA ILE A 51 6.14 -6.21 0.82
C ILE A 51 5.76 -6.63 2.25
N GLY A 52 5.68 -5.66 3.17
CA GLY A 52 5.56 -5.92 4.60
C GLY A 52 6.85 -6.52 5.16
N GLU A 53 6.75 -7.17 6.30
CA GLU A 53 7.85 -7.95 6.85
C GLU A 53 8.09 -9.18 5.96
N THR A 54 9.28 -9.26 5.38
CA THR A 54 9.76 -10.48 4.69
C THR A 54 10.99 -11.00 5.42
N ARG A 55 11.21 -12.31 5.40
CA ARG A 55 12.43 -12.90 5.99
C ARG A 55 13.69 -12.22 5.48
N LEU A 56 13.77 -11.97 4.18
CA LEU A 56 14.93 -11.30 3.58
C LEU A 56 15.04 -9.83 4.03
N GLY A 57 13.95 -9.09 4.03
CA GLY A 57 13.92 -7.69 4.49
C GLY A 57 14.30 -7.58 5.96
N MET A 58 13.76 -8.46 6.79
CA MET A 58 14.04 -8.48 8.22
C MET A 58 15.47 -8.97 8.54
N GLU A 59 16.02 -9.90 7.76
CA GLU A 59 17.44 -10.27 7.89
C GLU A 59 18.37 -9.11 7.50
N LEU A 60 18.01 -8.32 6.48
CA LEU A 60 18.73 -7.08 6.13
C LEU A 60 18.62 -6.03 7.24
N THR A 61 17.43 -5.89 7.84
CA THR A 61 17.22 -5.01 9.00
C THR A 61 18.08 -5.47 10.18
N ARG A 62 18.08 -6.75 10.50
CA ARG A 62 18.92 -7.33 11.55
C ARG A 62 20.41 -7.04 11.32
N ARG A 63 20.91 -7.22 10.08
CA ARG A 63 22.29 -6.86 9.73
C ARG A 63 22.57 -5.36 9.84
N SER A 64 21.54 -4.53 9.64
CA SER A 64 21.70 -3.08 9.80
C SER A 64 21.74 -2.64 11.25
N LEU A 65 21.29 -3.46 12.21
CA LEU A 65 21.36 -3.13 13.64
C LEU A 65 22.81 -2.90 14.11
N SER A 66 23.78 -3.62 13.53
CA SER A 66 25.19 -3.37 13.86
C SER A 66 25.69 -1.97 13.44
N ARG A 67 24.97 -1.27 12.55
CA ARG A 67 25.32 0.12 12.16
C ARG A 67 25.08 1.14 13.25
N ILE A 68 24.37 0.78 14.32
CA ILE A 68 24.22 1.62 15.49
C ILE A 68 25.55 1.76 16.28
N ALA A 69 26.54 0.91 16.00
CA ALA A 69 27.84 0.99 16.62
C ALA A 69 28.45 2.38 16.46
N GLY A 70 28.91 2.94 17.56
CA GLY A 70 29.48 4.28 17.60
C GLY A 70 28.44 5.40 17.81
N TRP A 71 27.14 5.11 17.83
CA TRP A 71 26.13 6.12 18.16
C TRP A 71 26.03 6.32 19.68
N SER A 72 25.87 7.58 20.08
CA SER A 72 25.56 7.91 21.48
C SER A 72 24.11 7.52 21.81
N ARG A 73 23.91 6.78 22.89
CA ARG A 73 22.58 6.49 23.43
C ARG A 73 21.78 7.76 23.73
N THR A 74 22.46 8.75 24.30
CA THR A 74 21.85 10.06 24.60
C THR A 74 21.33 10.73 23.34
N ASP A 75 22.11 10.75 22.26
CA ASP A 75 21.68 11.34 20.99
C ASP A 75 20.48 10.62 20.37
N LEU A 76 20.44 9.29 20.44
CA LEU A 76 19.29 8.52 19.95
C LEU A 76 18.04 8.82 20.77
N ARG A 77 18.14 8.85 22.09
CA ARG A 77 17.00 9.19 22.97
C ARG A 77 16.50 10.62 22.74
N GLU A 78 17.39 11.56 22.53
CA GLU A 78 17.01 12.94 22.22
C GLU A 78 16.38 13.07 20.82
N ALA A 79 16.86 12.31 19.83
CA ALA A 79 16.21 12.25 18.50
C ALA A 79 14.79 11.69 18.60
N ALA A 80 14.59 10.62 19.38
CA ALA A 80 13.27 10.05 19.65
C ALA A 80 12.36 11.04 20.39
N ALA A 81 12.88 11.73 21.43
CA ALA A 81 12.13 12.73 22.19
C ALA A 81 11.71 13.92 21.32
N ARG A 82 12.58 14.42 20.43
CA ARG A 82 12.25 15.50 19.47
C ARG A 82 11.19 15.08 18.47
N SER A 83 11.12 13.79 18.14
CA SER A 83 10.14 13.24 17.20
C SER A 83 8.83 12.83 17.86
N ILE A 84 8.66 13.07 19.16
CA ILE A 84 7.51 12.57 19.93
C ILE A 84 6.18 13.05 19.37
N GLU A 85 6.08 14.29 18.89
CA GLU A 85 4.84 14.80 18.29
C GLU A 85 4.50 14.07 16.97
N LYS A 86 5.53 13.72 16.16
CA LYS A 86 5.33 12.93 14.93
C LYS A 86 4.91 11.49 15.26
N LEU A 87 5.57 10.89 16.26
CA LEU A 87 5.24 9.53 16.73
C LEU A 87 3.81 9.49 17.30
N ASP A 88 3.48 10.44 18.16
CA ASP A 88 2.15 10.52 18.76
C ASP A 88 1.05 10.77 17.74
N ALA A 89 1.27 11.66 16.78
CA ALA A 89 0.33 11.93 15.69
C ALA A 89 0.10 10.71 14.79
N ALA A 90 1.07 9.80 14.70
CA ALA A 90 0.96 8.57 13.92
C ALA A 90 0.20 7.44 14.63
N VAL A 91 -0.11 7.58 15.94
CA VAL A 91 -0.91 6.59 16.69
C VAL A 91 -2.35 6.61 16.22
N TYR A 92 -2.88 5.45 15.84
CA TYR A 92 -4.28 5.31 15.46
C TYR A 92 -5.23 5.71 16.60
N ALA A 93 -6.32 6.41 16.28
CA ALA A 93 -7.33 6.78 17.26
C ALA A 93 -8.01 5.55 17.88
N GLU A 94 -8.24 4.52 17.08
CA GLU A 94 -8.78 3.24 17.54
C GLU A 94 -7.82 2.51 18.48
N ALA A 95 -6.50 2.62 18.26
CA ALA A 95 -5.50 2.04 19.14
C ALA A 95 -5.54 2.71 20.52
N ARG A 96 -5.63 4.06 20.57
CA ARG A 96 -5.81 4.79 21.85
C ARG A 96 -7.07 4.37 22.59
N THR A 97 -8.17 4.21 21.85
CA THR A 97 -9.43 3.74 22.41
C THR A 97 -9.32 2.33 23.01
N LEU A 98 -8.58 1.43 22.35
CA LEU A 98 -8.34 0.07 22.88
C LEU A 98 -7.46 0.09 24.11
N ILE A 99 -6.35 0.85 24.12
CA ILE A 99 -5.49 1.04 25.27
C ILE A 99 -6.32 1.49 26.48
N GLN A 100 -7.16 2.51 26.29
CA GLN A 100 -8.03 3.04 27.35
C GLN A 100 -9.00 1.97 27.87
N ARG A 101 -9.64 1.20 26.95
CA ARG A 101 -10.58 0.14 27.33
C ARG A 101 -9.94 -0.99 28.15
N HIS A 102 -8.70 -1.36 27.83
CA HIS A 102 -7.96 -2.38 28.61
C HIS A 102 -7.64 -1.86 30.00
N ARG A 103 -7.25 -0.59 30.13
CA ARG A 103 -7.03 0.04 31.44
C ARG A 103 -8.28 0.11 32.28
N GLU A 104 -9.42 0.48 31.70
CA GLU A 104 -10.71 0.55 32.41
C GLU A 104 -11.14 -0.84 32.94
N LYS A 105 -10.67 -1.92 32.31
CA LYS A 105 -10.86 -3.30 32.80
C LYS A 105 -9.84 -3.74 33.82
N GLY A 106 -8.83 -2.93 34.13
CA GLY A 106 -7.73 -3.29 35.03
C GLY A 106 -6.76 -4.31 34.40
N GLU A 107 -6.70 -4.39 33.08
CA GLU A 107 -5.78 -5.23 32.32
C GLU A 107 -4.48 -4.44 32.06
N LEU A 108 -3.32 -5.09 32.18
CA LEU A 108 -2.03 -4.46 31.89
C LEU A 108 -1.92 -4.18 30.40
N VAL A 109 -1.46 -2.98 30.04
CA VAL A 109 -1.19 -2.59 28.67
C VAL A 109 0.30 -2.67 28.40
N CYS A 110 0.69 -3.53 27.45
CA CYS A 110 2.07 -3.80 27.12
C CYS A 110 2.34 -3.52 25.64
N ILE A 111 3.46 -2.87 25.32
CA ILE A 111 3.99 -2.81 23.95
C ILE A 111 5.03 -3.91 23.79
N ALA A 112 4.94 -4.71 22.72
CA ALA A 112 5.92 -5.73 22.35
C ALA A 112 6.40 -5.49 20.93
N THR A 113 7.64 -5.01 20.76
CA THR A 113 8.15 -4.53 19.46
C THR A 113 9.57 -4.98 19.16
N SER A 114 9.88 -5.13 17.86
CA SER A 114 11.25 -5.34 17.36
C SER A 114 12.10 -4.07 17.36
N THR A 115 11.47 -2.90 17.49
CA THR A 115 12.15 -1.60 17.55
C THR A 115 12.94 -1.44 18.85
N GLY A 116 14.04 -0.73 18.78
CA GLY A 116 14.90 -0.47 19.96
C GLY A 116 14.20 0.33 21.06
N ARG A 117 14.43 -0.08 22.33
CA ARG A 117 13.82 0.53 23.52
C ARG A 117 13.95 2.05 23.53
N ASP A 118 15.15 2.58 23.31
CA ASP A 118 15.45 4.01 23.41
C ASP A 118 14.71 4.86 22.35
N ILE A 119 14.20 4.23 21.29
CA ILE A 119 13.35 4.87 20.27
C ILE A 119 11.88 4.94 20.72
N VAL A 120 11.42 3.89 21.38
CA VAL A 120 9.98 3.68 21.68
C VAL A 120 9.60 4.21 23.05
N GLU A 121 10.52 4.21 24.00
CA GLU A 121 10.26 4.56 25.40
C GLU A 121 9.53 5.90 25.57
N PRO A 122 9.92 7.02 24.88
CA PRO A 122 9.19 8.28 25.02
C PRO A 122 7.71 8.18 24.58
N LEU A 123 7.42 7.37 23.57
CA LEU A 123 6.05 7.14 23.13
C LEU A 123 5.27 6.22 24.08
N ALA A 124 5.92 5.19 24.61
CA ALA A 124 5.35 4.28 25.61
C ALA A 124 4.93 5.07 26.87
N ASP A 125 5.79 5.96 27.35
CA ASP A 125 5.51 6.85 28.48
C ASP A 125 4.33 7.79 28.18
N ARG A 126 4.31 8.40 26.99
CA ARG A 126 3.23 9.30 26.58
C ARG A 126 1.89 8.60 26.42
N LEU A 127 1.89 7.36 25.94
CA LEU A 127 0.71 6.53 25.89
C LEU A 127 0.36 5.95 27.26
N GLY A 128 1.27 6.06 28.22
CA GLY A 128 1.17 5.57 29.60
C GLY A 128 1.01 4.05 29.62
N VAL A 129 1.69 3.28 28.80
CA VAL A 129 1.65 1.81 28.86
C VAL A 129 2.36 1.32 30.12
N ASP A 130 1.87 0.21 30.67
CA ASP A 130 2.40 -0.34 31.91
C ASP A 130 3.75 -1.03 31.70
N MET A 131 4.01 -1.55 30.49
CA MET A 131 5.24 -2.26 30.19
C MET A 131 5.66 -2.15 28.72
N LEU A 132 6.97 -2.01 28.51
CA LEU A 132 7.62 -1.99 27.21
C LEU A 132 8.55 -3.22 27.08
N ILE A 133 8.24 -4.13 26.17
CA ILE A 133 9.04 -5.26 25.75
C ILE A 133 9.62 -4.91 24.37
N ALA A 134 10.86 -4.46 24.32
CA ALA A 134 11.51 -3.92 23.14
C ALA A 134 12.93 -4.48 22.98
N THR A 135 13.47 -4.43 21.78
CA THR A 135 14.87 -4.81 21.54
C THR A 135 15.80 -3.87 22.31
N GLU A 136 16.82 -4.41 22.96
CA GLU A 136 17.79 -3.65 23.74
C GLU A 136 19.16 -3.70 23.09
N TYR A 137 19.78 -2.52 22.97
CA TYR A 137 21.13 -2.38 22.44
C TYR A 137 22.16 -2.37 23.56
N GLU A 138 23.29 -3.05 23.31
CA GLU A 138 24.42 -3.03 24.24
C GLU A 138 25.17 -1.70 24.10
N GLU A 139 25.51 -1.09 25.25
CA GLU A 139 26.31 0.13 25.33
C GLU A 139 27.62 -0.12 26.11
N ASP A 140 28.62 0.63 25.79
CA ASP A 140 29.89 0.66 26.53
C ASP A 140 29.80 1.58 27.78
N ALA A 141 30.89 1.64 28.55
CA ALA A 141 30.97 2.47 29.76
C ALA A 141 30.83 3.98 29.50
N GLN A 142 30.93 4.41 28.24
CA GLN A 142 30.79 5.80 27.80
C GLN A 142 29.38 6.12 27.27
N GLY A 143 28.47 5.14 27.28
CA GLY A 143 27.11 5.29 26.77
C GLY A 143 27.04 5.31 25.23
N VAL A 144 27.99 4.63 24.58
CA VAL A 144 28.05 4.48 23.13
C VAL A 144 27.67 3.04 22.79
N TYR A 145 26.78 2.87 21.80
CA TYR A 145 26.35 1.54 21.37
C TYR A 145 27.50 0.77 20.72
N THR A 146 27.64 -0.50 21.14
CA THR A 146 28.67 -1.42 20.62
C THR A 146 28.27 -2.02 19.26
N GLY A 147 27.00 -1.92 18.87
CA GLY A 147 26.43 -2.60 17.72
C GLY A 147 25.91 -4.03 18.00
N ASN A 148 26.03 -4.48 19.24
CA ASN A 148 25.45 -5.73 19.70
C ASN A 148 24.09 -5.49 20.36
N LEU A 149 23.38 -6.58 20.64
CA LEU A 149 22.11 -6.58 21.38
C LEU A 149 22.29 -7.19 22.76
N ILE A 150 21.55 -6.65 23.74
CA ILE A 150 21.36 -7.33 25.02
C ILE A 150 20.27 -8.38 24.80
N GLY A 151 20.67 -9.64 24.73
CA GLY A 151 19.76 -10.76 24.47
C GLY A 151 19.45 -10.95 22.98
N LYS A 152 18.18 -11.05 22.63
CA LYS A 152 17.72 -11.35 21.27
C LYS A 152 17.06 -10.15 20.61
N TRP A 153 17.08 -10.16 19.26
CA TRP A 153 16.22 -9.25 18.51
C TRP A 153 14.77 -9.74 18.57
N LEU A 154 13.87 -8.89 19.11
CA LEU A 154 12.49 -9.26 19.42
C LEU A 154 11.60 -9.28 18.17
N TRP A 155 11.86 -10.22 17.27
CA TRP A 155 11.10 -10.43 16.06
C TRP A 155 10.61 -11.88 15.94
N GLY A 156 9.36 -12.06 15.50
CA GLY A 156 8.77 -13.37 15.28
C GLY A 156 8.75 -14.24 16.54
N PRO A 157 9.33 -15.47 16.51
CA PRO A 157 9.35 -16.35 17.68
C PRO A 157 10.06 -15.77 18.90
N ASP A 158 11.13 -14.99 18.71
CA ASP A 158 11.88 -14.39 19.81
C ASP A 158 11.05 -13.31 20.55
N LYS A 159 10.16 -12.57 19.82
CA LYS A 159 9.17 -11.67 20.45
C LYS A 159 8.18 -12.45 21.31
N ALA A 160 7.65 -13.55 20.79
CA ALA A 160 6.73 -14.41 21.54
C ALA A 160 7.38 -15.00 22.80
N GLU A 161 8.62 -15.45 22.71
CA GLU A 161 9.40 -15.96 23.86
C GLU A 161 9.60 -14.89 24.92
N ALA A 162 9.95 -13.67 24.52
CA ALA A 162 10.12 -12.54 25.44
C ALA A 162 8.80 -12.17 26.15
N VAL A 163 7.69 -12.14 25.42
CA VAL A 163 6.36 -11.91 26.00
C VAL A 163 5.99 -13.03 26.97
N LYS A 164 6.28 -14.30 26.62
CA LYS A 164 6.03 -15.44 27.51
C LYS A 164 6.84 -15.34 28.80
N ALA A 165 8.14 -15.08 28.69
CA ALA A 165 9.01 -14.92 29.84
C ALA A 165 8.57 -13.77 30.76
N PHE A 166 8.10 -12.67 30.18
CA PHE A 166 7.52 -11.56 30.92
C PHE A 166 6.21 -11.99 31.62
N ALA A 167 5.30 -12.65 30.91
CA ALA A 167 4.02 -13.10 31.46
C ALA A 167 4.23 -14.09 32.64
N ASP A 168 5.15 -15.03 32.47
CA ASP A 168 5.50 -16.01 33.52
C ASP A 168 6.05 -15.29 34.79
N ARG A 169 6.93 -14.29 34.62
CA ARG A 169 7.51 -13.51 35.72
C ARG A 169 6.47 -12.68 36.48
N GLU A 170 5.54 -12.06 35.74
CA GLU A 170 4.53 -11.16 36.31
C GLU A 170 3.24 -11.89 36.77
N GLY A 171 3.14 -13.18 36.54
CA GLY A 171 1.95 -13.98 36.85
C GLY A 171 0.75 -13.62 35.97
N ILE A 172 0.99 -13.34 34.69
CA ILE A 172 -0.04 -12.99 33.69
C ILE A 172 -0.57 -14.26 33.03
N ASP A 173 -1.89 -14.41 33.00
CA ASP A 173 -2.56 -15.50 32.31
C ASP A 173 -2.72 -15.15 30.83
N LEU A 174 -1.90 -15.75 29.98
CA LEU A 174 -1.94 -15.54 28.53
C LEU A 174 -3.24 -16.07 27.91
N SER A 175 -3.87 -17.11 28.48
CA SER A 175 -5.13 -17.64 27.97
C SER A 175 -6.31 -16.68 28.12
N GLU A 176 -6.19 -15.71 29.05
CA GLU A 176 -7.17 -14.65 29.30
C GLU A 176 -6.68 -13.27 28.81
N SER A 177 -5.56 -13.24 28.07
CA SER A 177 -4.91 -12.03 27.59
C SER A 177 -5.13 -11.80 26.10
N TYR A 178 -4.87 -10.58 25.68
CA TYR A 178 -5.02 -10.11 24.29
C TYR A 178 -3.67 -9.90 23.62
N ALA A 179 -3.60 -10.12 22.29
CA ALA A 179 -2.48 -9.67 21.47
C ALA A 179 -2.98 -9.05 20.18
N TYR A 180 -2.34 -7.97 19.75
CA TYR A 180 -2.67 -7.16 18.58
C TYR A 180 -1.44 -7.05 17.69
N SER A 181 -1.55 -7.45 16.41
CA SER A 181 -0.46 -7.31 15.43
C SER A 181 -1.00 -7.27 14.01
N ASP A 182 -0.21 -6.66 13.11
CA ASP A 182 -0.44 -6.62 11.67
C ASP A 182 0.38 -7.67 10.90
N SER A 183 1.41 -8.25 11.52
CA SER A 183 2.41 -9.09 10.88
C SER A 183 2.16 -10.59 11.04
N TYR A 184 2.27 -11.35 9.94
CA TYR A 184 2.26 -12.81 9.98
C TYR A 184 3.39 -13.40 10.83
N TYR A 185 4.50 -12.70 10.97
CA TYR A 185 5.63 -13.17 11.79
C TYR A 185 5.33 -13.12 13.29
N ASP A 186 4.35 -12.34 13.72
CA ASP A 186 3.85 -12.32 15.10
C ASP A 186 2.82 -13.43 15.38
N ARG A 187 2.60 -14.35 14.41
CA ARG A 187 1.73 -15.51 14.62
C ARG A 187 2.04 -16.27 15.92
N PRO A 188 3.31 -16.54 16.29
CA PRO A 188 3.59 -17.24 17.55
C PRO A 188 3.07 -16.50 18.77
N LEU A 189 3.15 -15.18 18.81
CA LEU A 189 2.56 -14.34 19.85
C LEU A 189 1.03 -14.42 19.85
N LEU A 190 0.42 -14.28 18.68
CA LEU A 190 -1.04 -14.33 18.53
C LEU A 190 -1.63 -15.71 18.89
N GLU A 191 -0.92 -16.80 18.60
CA GLU A 191 -1.34 -18.17 18.96
C GLU A 191 -1.24 -18.47 20.46
N MET A 192 -0.46 -17.71 21.19
CA MET A 192 -0.15 -17.91 22.59
C MET A 192 -1.21 -17.33 23.54
N VAL A 193 -2.03 -16.39 23.04
CA VAL A 193 -3.03 -15.68 23.84
C VAL A 193 -4.45 -16.18 23.56
N GLY A 194 -5.35 -16.01 24.55
CA GLY A 194 -6.76 -16.39 24.38
C GLY A 194 -7.54 -15.50 23.44
N TYR A 195 -7.12 -14.24 23.30
CA TYR A 195 -7.85 -13.24 22.48
C TYR A 195 -6.96 -12.57 21.42
N PRO A 196 -6.50 -13.33 20.40
CA PRO A 196 -5.73 -12.73 19.29
C PRO A 196 -6.58 -11.78 18.45
N ARG A 197 -5.96 -10.70 17.95
CA ARG A 197 -6.57 -9.68 17.09
C ARG A 197 -5.60 -9.31 15.97
N ALA A 198 -6.00 -9.53 14.72
CA ALA A 198 -5.24 -9.10 13.56
C ALA A 198 -5.63 -7.65 13.21
N VAL A 199 -4.70 -6.70 13.36
CA VAL A 199 -4.93 -5.27 13.11
C VAL A 199 -4.32 -4.89 11.78
N ASN A 200 -5.10 -4.35 10.84
CA ASN A 200 -4.61 -4.00 9.49
C ASN A 200 -3.66 -5.06 8.88
N PRO A 201 -3.98 -6.36 9.00
CA PRO A 201 -3.03 -7.44 8.80
C PRO A 201 -2.48 -7.48 7.37
N ASP A 202 -1.22 -7.90 7.28
CA ASP A 202 -0.63 -8.30 6.01
C ASP A 202 -1.43 -9.45 5.35
N PRO A 203 -1.26 -9.71 4.03
CA PRO A 203 -2.06 -10.72 3.34
C PRO A 203 -1.94 -12.13 3.93
N LEU A 204 -0.77 -12.51 4.47
CA LEU A 204 -0.54 -13.83 5.06
C LEU A 204 -1.25 -13.94 6.41
N LEU A 205 -1.10 -12.92 7.27
CA LEU A 205 -1.81 -12.89 8.55
C LEU A 205 -3.31 -12.81 8.35
N ARG A 206 -3.80 -12.03 7.37
CA ARG A 206 -5.23 -11.95 7.05
C ARG A 206 -5.80 -13.33 6.68
N ALA A 207 -5.13 -14.04 5.77
CA ALA A 207 -5.54 -15.38 5.36
C ALA A 207 -5.53 -16.35 6.54
N TYR A 208 -4.51 -16.24 7.40
CA TYR A 208 -4.37 -17.07 8.58
C TYR A 208 -5.45 -16.77 9.62
N ALA A 209 -5.69 -15.49 9.93
CA ALA A 209 -6.72 -15.04 10.87
C ALA A 209 -8.13 -15.50 10.46
N VAL A 210 -8.47 -15.33 9.16
CA VAL A 210 -9.76 -15.83 8.62
C VAL A 210 -9.89 -17.34 8.81
N ARG A 211 -8.83 -18.13 8.51
CA ARG A 211 -8.85 -19.59 8.69
C ARG A 211 -9.01 -20.00 10.16
N LYS A 212 -8.45 -19.22 11.10
CA LYS A 212 -8.51 -19.48 12.54
C LYS A 212 -9.74 -18.87 13.22
N GLY A 213 -10.56 -18.11 12.48
CA GLY A 213 -11.70 -17.38 13.05
C GLY A 213 -11.28 -16.22 13.96
N TRP A 214 -10.05 -15.68 13.81
CA TRP A 214 -9.59 -14.53 14.58
C TRP A 214 -10.23 -13.24 14.08
N PRO A 215 -10.64 -12.33 14.96
CA PRO A 215 -11.14 -11.04 14.57
C PRO A 215 -10.07 -10.22 13.83
N VAL A 216 -10.50 -9.64 12.71
CA VAL A 216 -9.70 -8.71 11.90
C VAL A 216 -10.21 -7.30 12.15
N LEU A 217 -9.35 -6.42 12.64
CA LEU A 217 -9.65 -5.02 12.95
C LEU A 217 -9.05 -4.13 11.86
N GLY A 218 -9.83 -3.15 11.39
CA GLY A 218 -9.37 -2.12 10.46
C GLY A 218 -9.26 -0.79 11.19
N PHE A 219 -8.04 -0.31 11.43
CA PHE A 219 -7.81 1.04 11.95
C PHE A 219 -7.63 2.01 10.79
N LYS A 220 -8.15 3.23 10.95
CA LYS A 220 -8.10 4.27 9.92
C LYS A 220 -7.13 5.35 10.35
N ASN A 221 -6.30 5.81 9.42
CA ASN A 221 -5.48 6.98 9.67
C ASN A 221 -6.36 8.22 9.88
N ARG A 222 -5.91 9.14 10.74
CA ARG A 222 -6.48 10.49 10.82
C ARG A 222 -6.38 11.17 9.45
N GLU A 223 -7.34 12.07 9.15
CA GLU A 223 -7.24 12.93 7.96
C GLU A 223 -5.89 13.66 7.95
N GLY A 224 -5.18 13.59 6.82
CA GLY A 224 -3.86 14.20 6.63
C GLY A 224 -2.66 13.27 6.82
N VAL A 225 -2.81 12.06 7.39
CA VAL A 225 -1.75 11.04 7.44
C VAL A 225 -1.90 10.12 6.22
N PRO A 226 -0.85 9.89 5.41
CA PRO A 226 -0.94 8.99 4.25
C PRO A 226 -1.47 7.62 4.66
N LYS A 227 -2.50 7.12 3.98
CA LYS A 227 -3.01 5.75 4.20
C LYS A 227 -1.87 4.75 4.04
N MET A 228 -1.53 4.04 5.10
CA MET A 228 -0.38 3.13 5.14
C MET A 228 -0.69 1.65 4.99
N ALA A 229 -1.96 1.24 5.01
CA ALA A 229 -2.25 -0.09 4.50
C ALA A 229 -1.90 -0.07 3.01
N PRO A 230 -0.95 -0.92 2.53
CA PRO A 230 -0.75 -1.03 1.11
C PRO A 230 -2.09 -1.43 0.52
N GLU A 231 -2.65 -0.56 -0.32
CA GLU A 231 -3.75 -1.04 -1.13
C GLU A 231 -3.21 -2.22 -1.94
N PRO A 232 -4.04 -3.21 -2.26
CA PRO A 232 -3.61 -4.35 -3.07
C PRO A 232 -2.88 -3.96 -4.36
N TYR A 233 -3.12 -2.74 -4.88
CA TYR A 233 -2.36 -2.11 -5.95
C TYR A 233 -0.87 -1.98 -5.60
N ASP A 234 -0.55 -1.59 -4.38
CA ASP A 234 0.83 -1.39 -3.92
C ASP A 234 1.57 -2.71 -3.75
N LEU A 235 0.87 -3.82 -3.49
CA LEU A 235 1.45 -5.17 -3.41
C LEU A 235 1.86 -5.74 -4.78
N ILE A 236 1.15 -5.36 -5.85
CA ILE A 236 1.43 -5.87 -7.20
C ILE A 236 2.48 -5.01 -7.90
N ARG A 237 2.58 -3.73 -7.54
CA ARG A 237 3.53 -2.78 -8.13
C ARG A 237 4.99 -3.27 -8.14
N PRO A 238 5.58 -3.90 -7.09
CA PRO A 238 6.95 -4.41 -7.15
C PRO A 238 7.14 -5.56 -8.13
N PHE A 239 6.14 -6.42 -8.28
CA PHE A 239 6.17 -7.52 -9.26
C PHE A 239 5.91 -7.02 -10.68
N ALA A 240 5.11 -5.97 -10.82
CA ALA A 240 4.92 -5.27 -12.09
C ALA A 240 6.14 -4.39 -12.44
N HIS A 241 6.91 -3.91 -11.46
CA HIS A 241 7.98 -2.95 -11.66
C HIS A 241 9.11 -3.46 -12.60
N PRO A 242 9.58 -4.71 -12.57
CA PRO A 242 10.55 -5.20 -13.56
C PRO A 242 9.97 -5.23 -14.97
N LEU A 243 8.70 -5.61 -15.12
CA LEU A 243 7.99 -5.58 -16.40
C LEU A 243 7.72 -4.13 -16.84
N LEU A 244 7.29 -3.27 -15.92
CA LEU A 244 7.02 -1.85 -16.16
C LEU A 244 8.30 -1.06 -16.46
N SER A 245 9.42 -1.38 -15.80
CA SER A 245 10.73 -0.75 -16.09
C SER A 245 11.33 -1.22 -17.39
N ALA A 246 10.92 -2.38 -17.89
CA ALA A 246 11.31 -2.87 -19.23
C ALA A 246 10.52 -2.14 -20.34
N VAL A 247 9.35 -1.56 -20.04
CA VAL A 247 8.60 -0.74 -20.98
C VAL A 247 9.21 0.66 -21.04
N ASN A 248 9.85 0.99 -22.16
CA ASN A 248 10.38 2.33 -22.43
C ASN A 248 9.22 3.26 -22.79
N LEU A 249 8.54 3.84 -21.79
CA LEU A 249 7.34 4.65 -21.97
C LEU A 249 7.67 6.13 -22.13
N VAL A 250 7.41 6.66 -23.33
CA VAL A 250 7.48 8.09 -23.66
C VAL A 250 6.08 8.68 -23.50
N VAL A 251 5.94 9.72 -22.69
CA VAL A 251 4.63 10.36 -22.40
C VAL A 251 4.72 11.85 -22.64
N GLU A 252 3.75 12.36 -23.41
CA GLU A 252 3.51 13.79 -23.65
C GLU A 252 2.21 14.22 -22.97
N GLY A 253 2.14 15.48 -22.49
CA GLY A 253 0.91 16.07 -21.95
C GLY A 253 0.45 15.53 -20.59
N VAL A 254 1.29 14.80 -19.85
CA VAL A 254 0.92 14.18 -18.57
C VAL A 254 0.37 15.19 -17.54
N GLN A 255 0.79 16.45 -17.60
CA GLN A 255 0.33 17.55 -16.72
C GLN A 255 -1.16 17.86 -16.86
N LEU A 256 -1.80 17.46 -17.95
CA LEU A 256 -3.24 17.63 -18.22
C LEU A 256 -4.12 16.68 -17.39
N ILE A 257 -3.54 15.66 -16.78
CA ILE A 257 -4.29 14.78 -15.87
C ILE A 257 -4.42 15.45 -14.50
N PRO A 258 -5.64 15.67 -13.96
CA PRO A 258 -5.87 16.21 -12.65
C PRO A 258 -5.21 15.34 -11.55
N ARG A 259 -4.54 15.96 -10.57
CA ARG A 259 -3.93 15.24 -9.45
C ARG A 259 -4.96 14.70 -8.48
N GLU A 260 -6.09 15.37 -8.33
CA GLU A 260 -7.17 15.09 -7.38
C GLU A 260 -8.53 15.21 -8.04
N GLY A 261 -9.56 14.75 -7.36
CA GLY A 261 -10.94 14.77 -7.84
C GLY A 261 -11.26 13.67 -8.85
N PRO A 262 -12.54 13.55 -9.26
CA PRO A 262 -12.97 12.55 -10.22
C PRO A 262 -12.37 12.79 -11.58
N VAL A 263 -11.97 11.73 -12.29
CA VAL A 263 -11.47 11.83 -13.67
C VAL A 263 -11.65 10.50 -14.40
N ILE A 264 -12.01 10.57 -15.67
CA ILE A 264 -12.08 9.43 -16.59
C ILE A 264 -10.94 9.56 -17.60
N LEU A 265 -10.00 8.61 -17.60
CA LEU A 265 -8.98 8.51 -18.63
C LEU A 265 -9.50 7.59 -19.74
N ALA A 266 -9.69 8.13 -20.93
CA ALA A 266 -10.19 7.42 -22.11
C ALA A 266 -9.05 7.15 -23.09
N ALA A 267 -8.77 5.89 -23.42
CA ALA A 267 -7.69 5.56 -24.36
C ALA A 267 -8.16 4.61 -25.47
N ASN A 268 -7.46 4.64 -26.63
CA ASN A 268 -7.63 3.62 -27.66
C ASN A 268 -7.07 2.27 -27.19
N HIS A 269 -7.58 1.16 -27.77
CA HIS A 269 -7.22 -0.19 -27.35
C HIS A 269 -6.65 -1.01 -28.50
N ARG A 270 -5.33 -1.23 -28.50
CA ARG A 270 -4.60 -1.97 -29.56
C ARG A 270 -3.91 -3.23 -29.06
N SER A 271 -3.68 -3.31 -27.73
CA SER A 271 -2.83 -4.33 -27.14
C SER A 271 -3.29 -4.71 -25.75
N TYR A 272 -2.97 -5.91 -25.30
CA TYR A 272 -3.11 -6.28 -23.88
C TYR A 272 -2.20 -5.47 -22.94
N LEU A 273 -1.22 -4.74 -23.48
CA LEU A 273 -0.36 -3.84 -22.71
C LEU A 273 -0.99 -2.48 -22.41
N ASP A 274 -2.01 -2.04 -23.16
CA ASP A 274 -2.59 -0.69 -23.05
C ASP A 274 -3.11 -0.35 -21.63
N PRO A 275 -3.82 -1.25 -20.90
CA PRO A 275 -4.24 -0.94 -19.52
C PRO A 275 -3.05 -0.67 -18.60
N VAL A 276 -1.94 -1.38 -18.79
CA VAL A 276 -0.71 -1.21 -18.04
C VAL A 276 -0.09 0.15 -18.35
N VAL A 277 0.01 0.49 -19.62
CA VAL A 277 0.54 1.79 -20.09
C VAL A 277 -0.32 2.93 -19.56
N LEU A 278 -1.64 2.85 -19.66
CA LEU A 278 -2.55 3.88 -19.16
C LEU A 278 -2.42 4.06 -17.63
N ALA A 279 -2.28 2.96 -16.89
CA ALA A 279 -2.01 3.01 -15.45
C ALA A 279 -0.65 3.64 -15.13
N MET A 280 0.40 3.37 -15.94
CA MET A 280 1.70 4.03 -15.80
C MET A 280 1.62 5.54 -16.06
N VAL A 281 0.88 5.96 -17.09
CA VAL A 281 0.63 7.38 -17.39
C VAL A 281 -0.03 8.07 -16.20
N ALA A 282 -1.12 7.50 -15.69
CA ALA A 282 -1.85 8.04 -14.54
C ALA A 282 -0.98 8.09 -13.27
N SER A 283 -0.13 7.09 -13.05
CA SER A 283 0.75 7.01 -11.87
C SER A 283 1.78 8.13 -11.82
N ARG A 284 2.17 8.74 -12.97
CA ARG A 284 3.05 9.92 -13.02
C ARG A 284 2.39 11.17 -12.40
N ARG A 285 1.07 11.14 -12.22
CA ARG A 285 0.29 12.19 -11.53
C ARG A 285 -0.21 11.75 -10.14
N GLY A 286 0.28 10.62 -9.64
CA GLY A 286 -0.16 10.05 -8.36
C GLY A 286 -1.55 9.42 -8.41
N ARG A 287 -2.11 9.19 -9.62
CA ARG A 287 -3.46 8.62 -9.78
C ARG A 287 -3.42 7.12 -9.92
N LYS A 288 -4.32 6.46 -9.20
CA LYS A 288 -4.59 5.03 -9.34
C LYS A 288 -5.81 4.87 -10.24
N LEU A 289 -5.73 4.00 -11.24
CA LEU A 289 -6.84 3.73 -12.14
C LEU A 289 -7.59 2.47 -11.75
N ARG A 290 -8.91 2.56 -11.76
CA ARG A 290 -9.80 1.40 -11.80
C ARG A 290 -10.29 1.22 -13.23
N PHE A 291 -10.22 -0.01 -13.73
CA PHE A 291 -10.72 -0.37 -15.07
C PHE A 291 -11.99 -1.19 -14.95
N LEU A 292 -12.88 -1.01 -15.93
CA LEU A 292 -13.99 -1.91 -16.16
C LEU A 292 -13.47 -3.11 -16.96
N SER A 293 -13.34 -4.24 -16.31
CA SER A 293 -12.66 -5.42 -16.87
C SER A 293 -13.59 -6.61 -16.99
N LYS A 294 -13.40 -7.41 -18.04
CA LYS A 294 -14.22 -8.59 -18.32
C LYS A 294 -14.20 -9.61 -17.18
N LYS A 295 -15.32 -10.30 -16.95
CA LYS A 295 -15.51 -11.38 -15.97
C LYS A 295 -14.41 -12.42 -16.01
N GLU A 296 -14.01 -12.86 -17.21
CA GLU A 296 -13.01 -13.89 -17.43
C GLU A 296 -11.64 -13.55 -16.83
N MET A 297 -11.32 -12.25 -16.73
CA MET A 297 -10.09 -11.79 -16.07
C MET A 297 -10.11 -12.06 -14.57
N PHE A 298 -11.30 -12.04 -13.95
CA PHE A 298 -11.48 -12.31 -12.52
C PHE A 298 -11.54 -13.81 -12.20
N GLU A 299 -11.78 -14.65 -13.18
CA GLU A 299 -11.87 -16.11 -13.05
C GLU A 299 -10.49 -16.78 -13.20
N ALA A 300 -9.53 -16.13 -13.85
CA ALA A 300 -8.17 -16.62 -13.95
C ALA A 300 -7.48 -16.66 -12.57
N PRO A 301 -6.87 -17.79 -12.14
CA PRO A 301 -6.48 -18.02 -10.74
C PRO A 301 -5.61 -16.92 -10.12
N VAL A 302 -4.51 -16.52 -10.76
CA VAL A 302 -3.60 -15.50 -10.24
C VAL A 302 -4.06 -14.09 -10.64
N VAL A 303 -4.49 -13.93 -11.90
CA VAL A 303 -4.92 -12.63 -12.45
C VAL A 303 -6.19 -12.17 -11.76
N GLY A 304 -7.15 -13.05 -11.49
CA GLY A 304 -8.40 -12.69 -10.81
C GLY A 304 -8.19 -12.22 -9.37
N GLN A 305 -7.24 -12.79 -8.66
CA GLN A 305 -6.86 -12.29 -7.34
C GLN A 305 -6.24 -10.88 -7.44
N ALA A 306 -5.35 -10.68 -8.41
CA ALA A 306 -4.76 -9.38 -8.68
C ALA A 306 -5.82 -8.33 -9.04
N MET A 307 -6.78 -8.67 -9.94
CA MET A 307 -7.85 -7.77 -10.37
C MET A 307 -8.74 -7.33 -9.19
N ARG A 308 -9.14 -8.28 -8.33
CA ARG A 308 -9.89 -7.96 -7.10
C ARG A 308 -9.07 -7.12 -6.15
N ALA A 309 -7.82 -7.48 -5.97
CA ALA A 309 -6.88 -6.77 -5.11
C ALA A 309 -6.60 -5.33 -5.59
N LEU A 310 -6.54 -5.09 -6.89
CA LEU A 310 -6.42 -3.77 -7.50
C LEU A 310 -7.74 -2.97 -7.51
N GLY A 311 -8.82 -3.54 -6.96
CA GLY A 311 -10.13 -2.90 -6.94
C GLY A 311 -10.72 -2.67 -8.34
N GLN A 312 -10.35 -3.53 -9.31
CA GLN A 312 -10.90 -3.44 -10.66
C GLN A 312 -12.39 -3.78 -10.66
N ILE A 313 -13.16 -3.14 -11.55
CA ILE A 313 -14.61 -3.31 -11.64
C ILE A 313 -14.92 -4.43 -12.62
N ARG A 314 -15.61 -5.47 -12.14
CA ARG A 314 -16.00 -6.61 -12.96
C ARG A 314 -17.21 -6.25 -13.83
N VAL A 315 -17.12 -6.54 -15.13
CA VAL A 315 -18.21 -6.37 -16.10
C VAL A 315 -18.62 -7.73 -16.66
N ASP A 316 -19.88 -8.08 -16.46
CA ASP A 316 -20.51 -9.25 -17.09
C ASP A 316 -21.27 -8.76 -18.33
N ARG A 317 -20.70 -8.99 -19.52
CA ARG A 317 -21.21 -8.42 -20.77
C ARG A 317 -22.46 -9.17 -21.23
N GLY A 318 -23.45 -8.42 -21.71
CA GLY A 318 -24.67 -9.00 -22.30
C GLY A 318 -25.77 -9.35 -21.30
N THR A 319 -25.55 -9.11 -20.01
CA THR A 319 -26.55 -9.37 -18.94
C THR A 319 -27.49 -8.21 -18.69
N GLY A 320 -27.20 -7.01 -19.22
CA GLY A 320 -27.95 -5.79 -18.89
C GLY A 320 -27.70 -5.28 -17.45
N ASP A 321 -26.71 -5.86 -16.74
CA ASP A 321 -26.37 -5.51 -15.36
C ASP A 321 -25.82 -4.07 -15.27
N SER A 322 -26.48 -3.21 -14.50
CA SER A 322 -26.07 -1.81 -14.23
C SER A 322 -25.00 -1.71 -13.13
N THR A 323 -24.81 -2.76 -12.33
CA THR A 323 -23.91 -2.76 -11.17
C THR A 323 -22.48 -2.25 -11.46
N PRO A 324 -21.83 -2.62 -12.60
CA PRO A 324 -20.51 -2.09 -12.92
C PRO A 324 -20.48 -0.58 -13.14
N LEU A 325 -21.54 -0.03 -13.72
CA LEU A 325 -21.66 1.42 -13.94
C LEU A 325 -21.87 2.14 -12.60
N GLU A 326 -22.71 1.60 -11.72
CA GLU A 326 -22.95 2.12 -10.37
C GLU A 326 -21.65 2.12 -9.55
N GLN A 327 -20.88 1.04 -9.57
CA GLN A 327 -19.57 0.95 -8.92
C GLN A 327 -18.56 1.99 -9.47
N ALA A 328 -18.59 2.28 -10.76
CA ALA A 328 -17.76 3.31 -11.37
C ALA A 328 -18.20 4.72 -10.96
N ILE A 329 -19.51 4.97 -10.87
CA ILE A 329 -20.08 6.23 -10.36
C ILE A 329 -19.65 6.45 -8.91
N ASP A 330 -19.78 5.44 -8.07
CA ASP A 330 -19.36 5.48 -6.66
C ASP A 330 -17.85 5.77 -6.52
N ALA A 331 -17.03 5.16 -7.36
CA ALA A 331 -15.58 5.40 -7.36
C ALA A 331 -15.25 6.85 -7.74
N LEU A 332 -15.88 7.39 -8.78
CA LEU A 332 -15.74 8.80 -9.17
C LEU A 332 -16.27 9.73 -8.08
N GLY A 333 -17.38 9.40 -7.43
CA GLY A 333 -17.93 10.17 -6.29
C GLY A 333 -16.95 10.26 -5.11
N ARG A 334 -16.06 9.29 -4.95
CA ARG A 334 -14.94 9.33 -3.98
C ARG A 334 -13.70 10.06 -4.49
N GLY A 335 -13.75 10.70 -5.66
CA GLY A 335 -12.62 11.39 -6.27
C GLY A 335 -11.58 10.45 -6.90
N GLU A 336 -11.93 9.18 -7.16
CA GLU A 336 -11.04 8.22 -7.78
C GLU A 336 -10.95 8.41 -9.31
N ALA A 337 -10.01 7.72 -9.97
CA ALA A 337 -9.83 7.78 -11.40
C ALA A 337 -10.25 6.48 -12.08
N ILE A 338 -11.01 6.58 -13.18
CA ILE A 338 -11.47 5.45 -13.98
C ILE A 338 -10.75 5.43 -15.31
N GLY A 339 -10.21 4.26 -15.70
CA GLY A 339 -9.66 4.03 -17.03
C GLY A 339 -10.68 3.30 -17.91
N ILE A 340 -10.97 3.84 -19.09
CA ILE A 340 -11.92 3.27 -20.03
C ILE A 340 -11.31 3.22 -21.45
N PHE A 341 -11.59 2.11 -22.14
CA PHE A 341 -11.36 1.96 -23.58
C PHE A 341 -12.71 2.06 -24.26
N PRO A 342 -13.02 3.19 -24.93
CA PRO A 342 -14.35 3.40 -25.55
C PRO A 342 -14.75 2.30 -26.55
N GLU A 343 -13.79 1.73 -27.27
CA GLU A 343 -13.98 0.62 -28.20
C GLU A 343 -14.49 -0.67 -27.52
N GLY A 344 -14.22 -0.80 -26.21
CA GLY A 344 -14.65 -1.92 -25.36
C GLY A 344 -13.95 -3.26 -25.63
N THR A 345 -13.12 -3.35 -26.66
CA THR A 345 -12.31 -4.52 -27.01
C THR A 345 -11.15 -4.11 -27.89
N ILE A 346 -10.12 -4.93 -27.97
CA ILE A 346 -9.04 -4.73 -28.95
C ILE A 346 -9.60 -5.07 -30.35
N PRO A 347 -9.56 -4.13 -31.31
CA PRO A 347 -10.02 -4.40 -32.68
C PRO A 347 -9.21 -5.51 -33.35
N LYS A 348 -9.79 -6.17 -34.33
CA LYS A 348 -9.05 -7.06 -35.23
C LYS A 348 -8.26 -6.19 -36.23
N ASP A 349 -7.24 -6.79 -36.84
CA ASP A 349 -6.40 -6.09 -37.81
C ASP A 349 -7.29 -5.50 -38.93
N GLY A 350 -7.13 -4.17 -39.17
CA GLY A 350 -7.89 -3.42 -40.15
C GLY A 350 -9.32 -3.02 -39.74
N GLU A 351 -9.78 -3.40 -38.54
CA GLU A 351 -11.12 -3.08 -38.04
C GLU A 351 -11.14 -1.73 -37.32
N THR A 352 -12.09 -0.85 -37.65
CA THR A 352 -12.35 0.40 -36.92
C THR A 352 -13.63 0.18 -36.08
N LEU A 353 -13.54 0.26 -34.77
CA LEU A 353 -14.66 0.12 -33.86
C LEU A 353 -15.29 1.49 -33.54
N SER A 354 -16.62 1.52 -33.44
CA SER A 354 -17.36 2.64 -32.85
C SER A 354 -17.25 2.65 -31.32
N ALA A 355 -17.46 3.80 -30.72
CA ALA A 355 -17.43 3.94 -29.28
C ALA A 355 -18.71 3.32 -28.64
N ARG A 356 -18.53 2.71 -27.48
CA ARG A 356 -19.64 2.24 -26.63
C ARG A 356 -20.12 3.37 -25.72
N THR A 357 -21.41 3.47 -25.51
CA THR A 357 -22.07 4.55 -24.74
C THR A 357 -21.70 4.58 -23.25
N GLY A 358 -21.08 3.56 -22.70
CA GLY A 358 -20.74 3.49 -21.27
C GLY A 358 -19.91 4.66 -20.75
N ILE A 359 -18.95 5.14 -21.56
CA ILE A 359 -18.12 6.29 -21.19
C ILE A 359 -18.95 7.58 -21.13
N ALA A 360 -19.83 7.80 -22.07
CA ALA A 360 -20.68 8.99 -22.13
C ALA A 360 -21.68 8.99 -20.94
N ARG A 361 -22.34 7.84 -20.69
CA ARG A 361 -23.24 7.68 -19.55
C ARG A 361 -22.53 7.97 -18.23
N LEU A 362 -21.31 7.42 -18.04
CA LEU A 362 -20.53 7.64 -16.83
C LEU A 362 -20.14 9.11 -16.66
N ALA A 363 -19.63 9.75 -17.69
CA ALA A 363 -19.19 11.14 -17.65
C ALA A 363 -20.37 12.11 -17.40
N VAL A 364 -21.52 11.89 -18.05
CA VAL A 364 -22.73 12.72 -17.84
C VAL A 364 -23.28 12.52 -16.42
N ALA A 365 -23.35 11.26 -15.93
CA ALA A 365 -23.89 10.98 -14.60
C ALA A 365 -23.03 11.53 -13.45
N THR A 366 -21.72 11.71 -13.66
CA THR A 366 -20.79 12.13 -12.59
C THR A 366 -20.20 13.52 -12.80
N GLU A 367 -20.45 14.14 -13.94
CA GLU A 367 -19.82 15.40 -14.40
C GLU A 367 -18.27 15.33 -14.39
N ALA A 368 -17.71 14.12 -14.29
CA ALA A 368 -16.27 13.92 -14.28
C ALA A 368 -15.64 14.29 -15.63
N PRO A 369 -14.54 15.06 -15.65
CA PRO A 369 -13.83 15.37 -16.87
C PRO A 369 -13.27 14.10 -17.51
N VAL A 370 -13.39 14.00 -18.84
CA VAL A 370 -12.82 12.92 -19.65
C VAL A 370 -11.50 13.41 -20.22
N VAL A 371 -10.41 12.75 -19.91
CA VAL A 371 -9.07 13.02 -20.46
C VAL A 371 -8.77 12.02 -21.56
N PRO A 372 -8.71 12.43 -22.84
CA PRO A 372 -8.36 11.54 -23.93
C PRO A 372 -6.86 11.21 -23.91
N VAL A 373 -6.52 9.96 -24.13
CA VAL A 373 -5.12 9.48 -24.17
C VAL A 373 -4.93 8.61 -25.41
N ALA A 374 -4.04 8.99 -26.31
CA ALA A 374 -3.62 8.13 -27.41
C ALA A 374 -2.44 7.27 -26.99
N ILE A 375 -2.50 5.97 -27.29
CA ILE A 375 -1.46 4.99 -27.01
C ILE A 375 -1.11 4.28 -28.33
N TRP A 376 0.20 4.10 -28.62
CA TRP A 376 0.65 3.39 -29.81
C TRP A 376 1.97 2.67 -29.59
N ASP A 377 2.31 1.75 -30.48
CA ASP A 377 3.45 0.82 -30.43
C ASP A 377 3.36 -0.25 -29.35
N THR A 378 2.28 -0.33 -28.57
CA THR A 378 2.04 -1.38 -27.58
C THR A 378 1.83 -2.75 -28.20
N GLU A 379 1.20 -2.79 -29.39
CA GLU A 379 0.95 -4.00 -30.18
C GLU A 379 2.24 -4.68 -30.64
N ARG A 380 3.36 -3.96 -30.74
CA ARG A 380 4.67 -4.54 -31.05
C ARG A 380 5.19 -5.39 -29.89
N VAL A 381 4.86 -4.99 -28.66
CA VAL A 381 5.29 -5.65 -27.42
C VAL A 381 4.35 -6.78 -27.04
N TRP A 382 3.05 -6.53 -27.09
CA TRP A 382 2.03 -7.54 -26.75
C TRP A 382 0.81 -7.44 -27.66
N PRO A 383 0.91 -8.00 -28.88
CA PRO A 383 -0.21 -8.00 -29.81
C PRO A 383 -1.36 -8.88 -29.33
N ARG A 384 -2.55 -8.63 -29.85
CA ARG A 384 -3.75 -9.42 -29.56
C ARG A 384 -3.59 -10.92 -29.88
N SER A 385 -2.76 -11.25 -30.87
CA SER A 385 -2.50 -12.65 -31.28
C SER A 385 -1.76 -13.48 -30.24
N ASP A 386 -1.01 -12.81 -29.37
CA ASP A 386 -0.08 -13.48 -28.48
C ASP A 386 -0.66 -13.62 -27.06
N ARG A 387 -0.52 -14.81 -26.45
CA ARG A 387 -0.97 -15.04 -25.08
C ARG A 387 -0.10 -14.39 -24.02
N VAL A 388 1.16 -14.09 -24.36
CA VAL A 388 2.17 -13.51 -23.47
C VAL A 388 2.93 -12.40 -24.20
N PRO A 389 3.50 -11.42 -23.46
CA PRO A 389 4.32 -10.38 -24.06
C PRO A 389 5.53 -10.97 -24.80
N ARG A 390 5.97 -10.32 -25.88
CA ARG A 390 7.19 -10.65 -26.60
C ARG A 390 8.41 -10.17 -25.82
N VAL A 391 9.02 -11.07 -25.06
CA VAL A 391 10.15 -10.75 -24.17
C VAL A 391 11.31 -10.11 -24.94
N THR A 392 11.57 -10.53 -26.18
CA THR A 392 12.61 -9.95 -27.04
C THR A 392 12.38 -8.46 -27.33
N GLN A 393 11.13 -8.04 -27.50
CA GLN A 393 10.77 -6.65 -27.72
C GLN A 393 10.92 -5.79 -26.46
N LEU A 394 10.61 -6.37 -25.29
CA LEU A 394 10.86 -5.75 -23.98
C LEU A 394 12.35 -5.54 -23.74
N LEU A 395 13.18 -6.55 -24.04
CA LEU A 395 14.65 -6.48 -23.91
C LEU A 395 15.28 -5.43 -24.85
N GLN A 396 14.72 -5.25 -26.04
CA GLN A 396 15.17 -4.21 -27.00
C GLN A 396 14.78 -2.79 -26.56
N ARG A 397 14.00 -2.63 -25.48
CA ARG A 397 13.55 -1.33 -24.96
C ARG A 397 12.99 -0.41 -26.02
N ARG A 398 12.24 -0.95 -26.99
CA ARG A 398 11.58 -0.13 -28.00
C ARG A 398 10.58 0.82 -27.32
N PRO A 399 10.51 2.09 -27.74
CA PRO A 399 9.64 3.03 -27.10
C PRO A 399 8.16 2.66 -27.35
N VAL A 400 7.38 2.78 -26.30
CA VAL A 400 5.91 2.79 -26.32
C VAL A 400 5.49 4.22 -26.04
N HIS A 401 4.53 4.73 -26.76
CA HIS A 401 4.18 6.13 -26.70
C HIS A 401 2.78 6.33 -26.10
N ALA A 402 2.62 7.41 -25.35
CA ALA A 402 1.33 7.89 -24.89
C ALA A 402 1.28 9.42 -24.99
N LYS A 403 0.18 9.95 -25.51
CA LYS A 403 -0.08 11.39 -25.57
C LYS A 403 -1.41 11.70 -24.91
N VAL A 404 -1.37 12.59 -23.93
CA VAL A 404 -2.53 13.03 -23.15
C VAL A 404 -3.06 14.32 -23.78
N GLY A 405 -4.34 14.37 -24.02
CA GLY A 405 -5.03 15.55 -24.54
C GLY A 405 -5.75 16.36 -23.47
N GLU A 406 -6.28 17.50 -23.86
CA GLU A 406 -7.03 18.38 -22.97
C GLU A 406 -8.29 17.69 -22.42
N PRO A 407 -8.61 17.90 -21.12
CA PRO A 407 -9.83 17.37 -20.53
C PRO A 407 -11.09 17.88 -21.26
N ILE A 408 -12.05 16.99 -21.46
CA ILE A 408 -13.34 17.28 -22.09
C ILE A 408 -14.43 17.12 -21.04
N THR A 409 -15.37 18.06 -20.99
CA THR A 409 -16.58 17.93 -20.19
C THR A 409 -17.74 17.57 -21.10
N LEU A 410 -18.39 16.42 -20.86
CA LEU A 410 -19.54 15.98 -21.62
C LEU A 410 -20.82 16.47 -20.92
N LYS A 411 -21.56 17.39 -21.58
CA LYS A 411 -22.80 17.98 -21.05
C LYS A 411 -23.88 18.09 -22.15
N GLY A 412 -25.13 18.10 -21.71
CA GLY A 412 -26.24 18.67 -22.49
C GLY A 412 -26.76 17.89 -23.68
N SER A 413 -26.48 16.58 -23.80
CA SER A 413 -27.05 15.75 -24.87
C SER A 413 -27.48 14.38 -24.32
N ASP A 414 -28.66 13.94 -24.74
CA ASP A 414 -29.18 12.60 -24.48
C ASP A 414 -28.66 11.60 -25.55
N ASP A 415 -27.93 12.06 -26.54
CA ASP A 415 -27.28 11.20 -27.53
C ASP A 415 -25.92 10.72 -27.01
N PHE A 416 -25.95 9.67 -26.19
CA PHE A 416 -24.76 9.04 -25.63
C PHE A 416 -23.84 8.41 -26.70
N HIS A 417 -24.35 8.11 -27.90
CA HIS A 417 -23.53 7.59 -28.99
C HIS A 417 -22.67 8.71 -29.58
N ALA A 418 -23.28 9.84 -29.89
CA ALA A 418 -22.54 11.02 -30.40
C ALA A 418 -21.48 11.51 -29.40
N LEU A 419 -21.81 11.53 -28.10
CA LEU A 419 -20.87 11.90 -27.03
C LEU A 419 -19.69 10.89 -26.91
N ALA A 420 -19.96 9.60 -27.04
CA ALA A 420 -18.91 8.59 -26.98
C ALA A 420 -18.00 8.63 -28.23
N ASP A 421 -18.58 8.82 -29.42
CA ASP A 421 -17.83 8.95 -30.66
C ASP A 421 -16.98 10.24 -30.66
N HIS A 422 -17.47 11.34 -30.10
CA HIS A 422 -16.66 12.54 -29.88
C HIS A 422 -15.42 12.28 -29.06
N VAL A 423 -15.52 11.51 -27.95
CA VAL A 423 -14.35 11.13 -27.16
C VAL A 423 -13.36 10.31 -27.98
N LEU A 424 -13.85 9.35 -28.75
CA LEU A 424 -13.01 8.50 -29.59
C LEU A 424 -12.30 9.30 -30.70
N GLU A 425 -12.98 10.28 -31.28
CA GLU A 425 -12.41 11.21 -32.27
C GLU A 425 -11.27 12.02 -31.63
N ARG A 426 -11.48 12.59 -30.45
CA ARG A 426 -10.43 13.31 -29.70
C ARG A 426 -9.21 12.44 -29.39
N ILE A 427 -9.39 11.14 -29.13
CA ILE A 427 -8.28 10.21 -28.95
C ILE A 427 -7.55 10.00 -30.30
N ARG A 428 -8.28 9.85 -31.39
CA ARG A 428 -7.71 9.67 -32.75
C ARG A 428 -6.89 10.87 -33.22
N ASP A 429 -7.33 12.09 -32.90
CA ASP A 429 -6.62 13.33 -33.19
C ASP A 429 -5.23 13.44 -32.54
N LEU A 430 -5.03 12.70 -31.44
CA LEU A 430 -3.75 12.67 -30.73
C LEU A 430 -2.76 11.64 -31.31
N LEU A 431 -3.23 10.69 -32.12
CA LEU A 431 -2.35 9.69 -32.74
C LEU A 431 -1.42 10.34 -33.79
N PRO A 432 -0.20 9.83 -33.97
CA PRO A 432 0.67 10.30 -35.03
C PRO A 432 -0.01 10.08 -36.39
N ARG A 433 0.12 11.09 -37.28
CA ARG A 433 -0.35 11.01 -38.65
C ARG A 433 0.54 10.10 -39.48
#